data_9138d4d206568808ac0655712a1981de
#
_entry.id   9138d4d206568808ac0655712a1981de
#
_cell.length_a   1.000
_cell.length_b   1.000
_cell.length_c   1.000
_cell.angle_alpha   90.00
_cell.angle_beta   90.00
_cell.angle_gamma   90.00
#
_symmetry.space_group_name_H-M   'P 1'
#
loop_
_entity.id
_entity.type
_entity.pdbx_description
1 polymer ?
#
loop_
_entity_poly.entity_id
_entity_poly.type
_entity_poly.pdbx_seq_one_letter_code
_entity_poly.pdbx_strand_id
1 'polypeptide(L)'
;MKLLLQWLYPGLNIKRWMLLFSFGLMLLAFGAALVMNYQVFGRIEEEILRLLFVLTGTYSYTFLAAAGIFFVFIGLFFMLWAIRRLVKRFFSLVAPDQESVSRHIVSKWELSRGLKVVAIGGGHGLSMLLRGLKTKTSNISAIVTVADDGGSSGRLREEMNIVAPGDLRNCLVALADKETVLEQLFQYRFGGEGELAGHSLGNLFLAALMKEFGNVQNALETASTVLNIRGQVMSATAQKIRLCAKMSDGSTIEGESEIAAYVEKKGGKVKIIHVDTVPSAPIAVGDALEAIRNADLITLGPGSLYTSVLPDLLVPEILTAIKESSAPCMYICNVMTQPGETLGYTVSDHLKALVDHVGKGVIDYVLVNNGVPKKDVLKRYEKVQAHPVEIDRKKIQRMGIILIEEDLLGVEKGAVHDTDTLCNEIIRISGLLKTNIAPEVLSGYLGRAK
;
A
#
# COMPACT_ATOMS: atom_id res chain seq x y z
N MET A 1 -30.40 3.89 28.20
CA MET A 1 -30.22 4.49 29.55
C MET A 1 -29.15 3.77 30.38
N LYS A 2 -29.07 2.44 30.48
CA LYS A 2 -28.01 1.71 31.24
C LYS A 2 -26.58 1.98 30.74
N LEU A 3 -26.32 2.11 29.44
CA LEU A 3 -25.00 2.40 28.87
C LEU A 3 -24.46 3.79 29.25
N LEU A 4 -25.32 4.83 29.35
CA LEU A 4 -24.93 6.18 29.77
C LEU A 4 -24.54 6.25 31.24
N LEU A 5 -25.16 5.44 32.11
CA LEU A 5 -24.85 5.38 33.54
C LEU A 5 -23.48 4.72 33.82
N GLN A 6 -22.97 3.85 32.93
CA GLN A 6 -21.66 3.24 33.08
C GLN A 6 -20.50 4.25 32.98
N TRP A 7 -20.69 5.36 32.25
CA TRP A 7 -19.71 6.46 32.17
C TRP A 7 -19.60 7.28 33.46
N LEU A 8 -20.56 7.10 34.37
CA LEU A 8 -20.59 7.75 35.68
C LEU A 8 -19.94 6.91 36.80
N TYR A 9 -19.26 5.80 36.48
CA TYR A 9 -18.64 4.92 37.49
C TYR A 9 -17.53 5.66 38.29
N PRO A 10 -17.44 5.47 39.61
CA PRO A 10 -16.42 6.09 40.42
C PRO A 10 -15.04 5.49 40.06
N GLY A 11 -14.18 6.22 39.44
CA GLY A 11 -12.86 5.79 38.94
C GLY A 11 -12.52 6.40 37.59
N LEU A 12 -13.50 6.65 36.74
CA LEU A 12 -13.27 7.28 35.45
C LEU A 12 -12.93 8.79 35.53
N ASN A 13 -13.21 9.43 36.68
CA ASN A 13 -13.01 10.89 36.93
C ASN A 13 -13.63 11.81 35.86
N ILE A 14 -14.61 11.32 35.11
CA ILE A 14 -15.31 12.05 34.05
C ILE A 14 -16.31 13.04 34.66
N LYS A 15 -16.93 12.68 35.81
CA LYS A 15 -17.92 13.50 36.52
C LYS A 15 -17.43 14.92 36.80
N ARG A 16 -16.19 15.08 37.23
CA ARG A 16 -15.60 16.41 37.56
C ARG A 16 -15.58 17.34 36.35
N TRP A 17 -15.25 16.80 35.17
CA TRP A 17 -15.14 17.56 33.95
C TRP A 17 -16.53 17.85 33.36
N MET A 18 -17.48 16.92 33.50
CA MET A 18 -18.88 17.17 33.15
C MET A 18 -19.50 18.28 34.01
N LEU A 19 -19.25 18.28 35.33
CA LEU A 19 -19.67 19.32 36.22
C LEU A 19 -19.06 20.68 35.84
N LEU A 20 -17.76 20.70 35.52
CA LEU A 20 -17.08 21.92 35.08
C LEU A 20 -17.64 22.44 33.76
N PHE A 21 -17.97 21.54 32.81
CA PHE A 21 -18.62 21.89 31.55
C PHE A 21 -20.01 22.51 31.79
N SER A 22 -20.82 21.87 32.64
CA SER A 22 -22.17 22.39 33.02
C SER A 22 -22.09 23.74 33.71
N PHE A 23 -21.08 23.94 34.57
CA PHE A 23 -20.82 25.21 35.22
C PHE A 23 -20.41 26.28 34.19
N GLY A 24 -19.56 25.98 33.26
CA GLY A 24 -19.19 26.85 32.16
C GLY A 24 -20.40 27.27 31.29
N LEU A 25 -21.29 26.31 30.99
CA LEU A 25 -22.50 26.54 30.24
C LEU A 25 -23.47 27.48 31.01
N MET A 26 -23.57 27.27 32.32
CA MET A 26 -24.39 28.13 33.20
C MET A 26 -23.84 29.56 33.22
N LEU A 27 -22.52 29.74 33.35
CA LEU A 27 -21.91 31.08 33.30
C LEU A 27 -22.10 31.76 31.95
N LEU A 28 -22.02 31.00 30.86
CA LEU A 28 -22.24 31.50 29.51
C LEU A 28 -23.68 31.99 29.33
N ALA A 29 -24.67 31.18 29.79
CA ALA A 29 -26.07 31.53 29.74
C ALA A 29 -26.38 32.78 30.61
N PHE A 30 -25.79 32.85 31.81
CA PHE A 30 -25.92 33.98 32.71
C PHE A 30 -25.30 35.25 32.10
N GLY A 31 -24.08 35.17 31.56
CA GLY A 31 -23.44 36.31 30.91
C GLY A 31 -24.22 36.80 29.68
N ALA A 32 -24.74 35.88 28.86
CA ALA A 32 -25.59 36.23 27.72
C ALA A 32 -26.89 36.96 28.17
N ALA A 33 -27.53 36.50 29.25
CA ALA A 33 -28.72 37.15 29.81
C ALA A 33 -28.42 38.58 30.25
N LEU A 34 -27.27 38.82 30.88
CA LEU A 34 -26.82 40.14 31.28
C LEU A 34 -26.56 41.10 30.08
N VAL A 35 -25.92 40.57 29.04
CA VAL A 35 -25.62 41.33 27.81
C VAL A 35 -26.90 41.69 27.04
N MET A 36 -27.86 40.77 26.99
CA MET A 36 -29.13 40.96 26.27
C MET A 36 -30.17 41.70 27.09
N ASN A 37 -29.85 42.13 28.31
CA ASN A 37 -30.76 42.79 29.26
C ASN A 37 -32.07 41.99 29.45
N TYR A 38 -31.99 40.67 29.50
CA TYR A 38 -33.10 39.78 29.71
C TYR A 38 -33.40 39.69 31.22
N GLN A 39 -34.59 40.13 31.64
CA GLN A 39 -35.04 40.12 33.05
C GLN A 39 -35.29 38.72 33.63
N VAL A 40 -34.54 37.72 33.18
CA VAL A 40 -34.65 36.32 33.66
C VAL A 40 -34.21 36.18 35.12
N PHE A 41 -33.29 37.04 35.56
CA PHE A 41 -32.72 37.03 36.90
C PHE A 41 -32.94 38.37 37.66
N GLY A 42 -34.07 39.04 37.46
CA GLY A 42 -34.31 40.38 37.89
C GLY A 42 -33.83 40.76 39.30
N ARG A 43 -33.97 39.87 40.30
CA ARG A 43 -33.43 40.12 41.64
C ARG A 43 -31.91 40.13 41.70
N ILE A 44 -31.26 39.22 40.95
CA ILE A 44 -29.78 39.11 40.92
C ILE A 44 -29.21 40.31 40.15
N GLU A 45 -29.86 40.72 39.10
CA GLU A 45 -29.50 41.89 38.32
C GLU A 45 -29.60 43.19 39.14
N GLU A 46 -30.68 43.36 39.93
CA GLU A 46 -30.83 44.48 40.87
C GLU A 46 -29.74 44.50 41.95
N GLU A 47 -29.37 43.36 42.52
CA GLU A 47 -28.29 43.27 43.49
C GLU A 47 -26.90 43.56 42.89
N ILE A 48 -26.65 43.13 41.66
CA ILE A 48 -25.41 43.47 40.93
C ILE A 48 -25.38 44.96 40.61
N LEU A 49 -26.47 45.54 40.15
CA LEU A 49 -26.58 46.99 39.91
C LEU A 49 -26.43 47.81 41.19
N ARG A 50 -26.99 47.36 42.33
CA ARG A 50 -26.74 47.97 43.65
C ARG A 50 -25.28 47.91 44.06
N LEU A 51 -24.65 46.77 43.92
CA LEU A 51 -23.22 46.59 44.22
C LEU A 51 -22.37 47.50 43.35
N LEU A 52 -22.65 47.57 42.05
CA LEU A 52 -21.97 48.45 41.12
C LEU A 52 -22.18 49.92 41.46
N PHE A 53 -23.40 50.32 41.87
CA PHE A 53 -23.67 51.68 42.32
C PHE A 53 -22.87 52.06 43.58
N VAL A 54 -22.79 51.13 44.57
CA VAL A 54 -21.97 51.33 45.79
C VAL A 54 -20.48 51.50 45.45
N LEU A 55 -19.96 50.79 44.42
CA LEU A 55 -18.57 50.83 44.04
C LEU A 55 -18.23 51.99 43.10
N THR A 56 -19.13 52.38 42.20
CA THR A 56 -18.83 53.33 41.09
C THR A 56 -19.62 54.65 41.19
N GLY A 57 -20.63 54.72 42.05
CA GLY A 57 -21.49 55.90 42.22
C GLY A 57 -22.47 56.13 41.05
N THR A 58 -22.56 55.24 40.08
CA THR A 58 -23.39 55.41 38.87
C THR A 58 -24.15 54.13 38.52
N TYR A 59 -25.38 54.26 38.11
CA TYR A 59 -26.16 53.20 37.47
C TYR A 59 -25.82 53.18 35.98
N SER A 60 -24.97 52.24 35.53
CA SER A 60 -24.58 52.18 34.12
C SER A 60 -24.78 50.77 33.56
N TYR A 61 -25.65 50.62 32.59
CA TYR A 61 -25.84 49.37 31.84
C TYR A 61 -24.57 48.91 31.06
N THR A 62 -23.67 49.84 30.78
CA THR A 62 -22.41 49.52 30.13
C THR A 62 -21.53 48.65 31.03
N PHE A 63 -21.53 48.85 32.35
CA PHE A 63 -20.82 47.98 33.30
C PHE A 63 -21.49 46.61 33.43
N LEU A 64 -22.84 46.56 33.36
CA LEU A 64 -23.56 45.30 33.38
C LEU A 64 -23.27 44.45 32.14
N ALA A 65 -23.28 45.10 30.96
CA ALA A 65 -22.91 44.46 29.71
C ALA A 65 -21.44 43.99 29.69
N ALA A 66 -20.51 44.79 30.22
CA ALA A 66 -19.11 44.41 30.36
C ALA A 66 -18.94 43.22 31.32
N ALA A 67 -19.65 43.18 32.45
CA ALA A 67 -19.68 42.04 33.34
C ALA A 67 -20.28 40.80 32.65
N GLY A 68 -21.35 40.97 31.88
CA GLY A 68 -21.94 39.89 31.08
C GLY A 68 -20.97 39.32 30.08
N ILE A 69 -20.24 40.14 29.33
CA ILE A 69 -19.19 39.72 28.38
C ILE A 69 -18.09 38.96 29.11
N PHE A 70 -17.68 39.45 30.27
CA PHE A 70 -16.67 38.74 31.10
C PHE A 70 -17.13 37.33 31.51
N PHE A 71 -18.38 37.18 31.97
CA PHE A 71 -18.91 35.84 32.28
C PHE A 71 -19.06 34.94 31.06
N VAL A 72 -19.37 35.47 29.90
CA VAL A 72 -19.37 34.70 28.63
C VAL A 72 -17.99 34.15 28.34
N PHE A 73 -16.94 34.99 28.44
CA PHE A 73 -15.56 34.52 28.18
C PHE A 73 -15.09 33.50 29.22
N ILE A 74 -15.38 33.69 30.49
CA ILE A 74 -15.07 32.74 31.55
C ILE A 74 -15.84 31.43 31.33
N GLY A 75 -17.13 31.49 31.01
CA GLY A 75 -17.94 30.32 30.71
C GLY A 75 -17.38 29.52 29.53
N LEU A 76 -17.03 30.19 28.44
CA LEU A 76 -16.41 29.61 27.27
C LEU A 76 -15.06 28.98 27.60
N PHE A 77 -14.23 29.65 28.41
CA PHE A 77 -12.94 29.12 28.88
C PHE A 77 -13.12 27.82 29.65
N PHE A 78 -14.04 27.77 30.65
CA PHE A 78 -14.28 26.55 31.41
C PHE A 78 -14.85 25.41 30.54
N MET A 79 -15.75 25.73 29.61
CA MET A 79 -16.25 24.74 28.66
C MET A 79 -15.12 24.13 27.80
N LEU A 80 -14.30 24.97 27.17
CA LEU A 80 -13.20 24.51 26.34
C LEU A 80 -12.16 23.72 27.14
N TRP A 81 -11.86 24.17 28.36
CA TRP A 81 -10.96 23.48 29.26
C TRP A 81 -11.50 22.12 29.71
N ALA A 82 -12.80 22.05 30.05
CA ALA A 82 -13.46 20.80 30.38
C ALA A 82 -13.48 19.82 29.21
N ILE A 83 -13.82 20.26 28.01
CA ILE A 83 -13.78 19.43 26.76
C ILE A 83 -12.37 18.89 26.56
N ARG A 84 -11.36 19.78 26.59
CA ARG A 84 -9.96 19.35 26.39
C ARG A 84 -9.53 18.29 27.42
N ARG A 85 -9.93 18.42 28.65
CA ARG A 85 -9.65 17.47 29.73
C ARG A 85 -10.42 16.17 29.60
N LEU A 86 -11.69 16.23 29.19
CA LEU A 86 -12.52 15.06 28.90
C LEU A 86 -11.94 14.24 27.76
N VAL A 87 -11.61 14.89 26.63
CA VAL A 87 -10.98 14.26 25.48
C VAL A 87 -9.66 13.62 25.87
N LYS A 88 -8.80 14.36 26.59
CA LYS A 88 -7.52 13.82 27.09
C LYS A 88 -7.72 12.60 27.97
N ARG A 89 -8.73 12.60 28.84
CA ARG A 89 -9.02 11.48 29.74
C ARG A 89 -9.61 10.29 29.00
N PHE A 90 -10.49 10.54 28.03
CA PHE A 90 -11.04 9.49 27.17
C PHE A 90 -9.91 8.75 26.43
N PHE A 91 -9.03 9.51 25.78
CA PHE A 91 -7.87 8.90 25.09
C PHE A 91 -6.94 8.14 26.04
N SER A 92 -6.72 8.64 27.28
CA SER A 92 -5.87 7.91 28.26
C SER A 92 -6.47 6.59 28.75
N LEU A 93 -7.79 6.42 28.65
CA LEU A 93 -8.47 5.18 29.01
C LEU A 93 -8.52 4.16 27.87
N VAL A 94 -8.69 4.66 26.64
CA VAL A 94 -8.80 3.83 25.43
C VAL A 94 -7.43 3.48 24.87
N ALA A 95 -6.45 4.37 25.02
CA ALA A 95 -5.10 4.20 24.51
C ALA A 95 -4.08 4.81 25.49
N PRO A 96 -3.37 3.97 26.28
CA PRO A 96 -2.41 4.43 27.27
C PRO A 96 -1.29 5.30 26.70
N ASP A 97 -0.97 5.13 25.41
CA ASP A 97 0.07 5.87 24.70
C ASP A 97 -0.54 6.94 23.78
N GLN A 98 -0.86 8.11 24.37
CA GLN A 98 -1.60 9.20 23.72
C GLN A 98 -0.86 9.84 22.51
N GLU A 99 0.47 9.89 22.54
CA GLU A 99 1.26 10.45 21.44
C GLU A 99 1.25 9.53 20.22
N SER A 100 1.20 8.22 20.44
CA SER A 100 1.15 7.26 19.34
C SER A 100 -0.21 7.27 18.65
N VAL A 101 -1.31 7.43 19.39
CA VAL A 101 -2.68 7.41 18.82
C VAL A 101 -2.97 8.63 17.95
N SER A 102 -2.62 9.83 18.41
CA SER A 102 -2.84 11.04 17.60
C SER A 102 -1.97 11.02 16.33
N ARG A 103 -0.70 10.62 16.45
CA ARG A 103 0.18 10.40 15.29
C ARG A 103 -0.37 9.31 14.37
N HIS A 104 -0.89 8.22 14.92
CA HIS A 104 -1.48 7.13 14.12
C HIS A 104 -2.72 7.56 13.34
N ILE A 105 -3.61 8.36 13.96
CA ILE A 105 -4.80 8.90 13.29
C ILE A 105 -4.41 9.87 12.18
N VAL A 106 -3.50 10.81 12.44
CA VAL A 106 -3.02 11.78 11.45
C VAL A 106 -2.32 11.06 10.31
N SER A 107 -1.39 10.15 10.61
CA SER A 107 -0.69 9.35 9.60
C SER A 107 -1.66 8.51 8.75
N LYS A 108 -2.65 7.86 9.36
CA LYS A 108 -3.67 7.09 8.63
C LYS A 108 -4.51 7.98 7.71
N TRP A 109 -4.83 9.19 8.15
CA TRP A 109 -5.56 10.17 7.34
C TRP A 109 -4.71 10.69 6.17
N GLU A 110 -3.42 11.01 6.40
CA GLU A 110 -2.50 11.43 5.35
C GLU A 110 -2.31 10.33 4.31
N LEU A 111 -2.07 9.09 4.74
CA LEU A 111 -1.91 7.94 3.86
C LEU A 111 -3.17 7.66 3.01
N SER A 112 -4.36 7.90 3.56
CA SER A 112 -5.63 7.70 2.83
C SER A 112 -5.84 8.71 1.68
N ARG A 113 -5.12 9.84 1.69
CA ARG A 113 -5.12 10.85 0.62
C ARG A 113 -3.95 10.69 -0.35
N GLY A 114 -3.10 9.69 -0.13
CA GLY A 114 -1.99 9.38 -1.01
C GLY A 114 -2.42 8.89 -2.39
N LEU A 115 -1.44 8.71 -3.27
CA LEU A 115 -1.62 8.21 -4.64
C LEU A 115 -2.32 6.86 -4.64
N LYS A 116 -3.22 6.64 -5.59
CA LYS A 116 -3.79 5.34 -5.92
C LYS A 116 -2.83 4.59 -6.82
N VAL A 117 -2.11 3.63 -6.25
CA VAL A 117 -1.09 2.86 -6.96
C VAL A 117 -1.61 1.45 -7.21
N VAL A 118 -1.65 1.05 -8.47
CA VAL A 118 -1.86 -0.34 -8.87
C VAL A 118 -0.49 -0.96 -9.13
N ALA A 119 -0.15 -2.02 -8.38
CA ALA A 119 1.10 -2.75 -8.55
C ALA A 119 0.80 -4.15 -9.08
N ILE A 120 1.30 -4.46 -10.28
CA ILE A 120 1.03 -5.72 -11.02
C ILE A 120 2.27 -6.58 -11.04
N GLY A 121 2.12 -7.86 -10.69
CA GLY A 121 3.22 -8.81 -10.72
C GLY A 121 3.09 -9.93 -9.68
N GLY A 122 4.22 -10.45 -9.22
CA GLY A 122 4.25 -11.55 -8.24
C GLY A 122 5.59 -11.65 -7.52
N GLY A 123 5.73 -12.71 -6.75
CA GLY A 123 6.97 -13.08 -6.10
C GLY A 123 7.47 -12.13 -5.02
N HIS A 124 8.76 -12.26 -4.76
CA HIS A 124 9.42 -11.49 -3.71
C HIS A 124 9.58 -10.01 -4.08
N GLY A 125 9.75 -9.70 -5.36
CA GLY A 125 9.95 -8.32 -5.83
C GLY A 125 8.73 -7.45 -5.56
N LEU A 126 7.54 -7.91 -5.94
CA LEU A 126 6.30 -7.19 -5.68
C LEU A 126 6.05 -7.00 -4.18
N SER A 127 6.24 -8.06 -3.37
CA SER A 127 6.05 -7.95 -1.92
C SER A 127 7.00 -6.93 -1.27
N MET A 128 8.23 -6.79 -1.75
CA MET A 128 9.16 -5.75 -1.32
C MET A 128 8.64 -4.35 -1.66
N LEU A 129 8.16 -4.13 -2.89
CA LEU A 129 7.56 -2.86 -3.29
C LEU A 129 6.38 -2.50 -2.40
N LEU A 130 5.48 -3.44 -2.14
CA LEU A 130 4.30 -3.24 -1.31
C LEU A 130 4.64 -2.84 0.13
N ARG A 131 5.69 -3.43 0.73
CA ARG A 131 6.18 -3.03 2.07
C ARG A 131 6.57 -1.55 2.13
N GLY A 132 7.21 -1.04 1.11
CA GLY A 132 7.57 0.38 1.05
C GLY A 132 6.37 1.27 0.76
N LEU A 133 5.55 0.91 -0.22
CA LEU A 133 4.39 1.69 -0.63
C LEU A 133 3.39 1.90 0.51
N LYS A 134 3.15 0.91 1.38
CA LYS A 134 2.22 1.06 2.52
C LYS A 134 2.64 2.12 3.53
N THR A 135 3.90 2.56 3.52
CA THR A 135 4.38 3.68 4.34
C THR A 135 4.11 5.04 3.69
N LYS A 136 3.77 5.07 2.39
CA LYS A 136 3.57 6.29 1.59
C LYS A 136 2.11 6.54 1.22
N THR A 137 1.33 5.49 1.06
CA THR A 137 -0.10 5.56 0.74
C THR A 137 -0.83 4.34 1.31
N SER A 138 -2.11 4.49 1.63
CA SER A 138 -2.99 3.34 1.89
C SER A 138 -3.83 2.94 0.67
N ASN A 139 -3.73 3.69 -0.43
CA ASN A 139 -4.50 3.44 -1.66
C ASN A 139 -3.71 2.53 -2.61
N ILE A 140 -3.38 1.32 -2.13
CA ILE A 140 -2.60 0.33 -2.88
C ILE A 140 -3.52 -0.78 -3.33
N SER A 141 -3.44 -1.13 -4.61
CA SER A 141 -4.10 -2.29 -5.20
C SER A 141 -3.03 -3.20 -5.81
N ALA A 142 -2.74 -4.33 -5.17
CA ALA A 142 -1.81 -5.32 -5.69
C ALA A 142 -2.58 -6.34 -6.54
N ILE A 143 -2.29 -6.42 -7.84
CA ILE A 143 -2.80 -7.44 -8.75
C ILE A 143 -1.70 -8.49 -8.90
N VAL A 144 -2.00 -9.70 -8.45
CA VAL A 144 -0.99 -10.73 -8.20
C VAL A 144 -1.21 -11.94 -9.09
N THR A 145 -0.13 -12.41 -9.71
CA THR A 145 -0.15 -13.63 -10.52
C THR A 145 -0.50 -14.86 -9.69
N VAL A 146 -1.17 -15.80 -10.32
CA VAL A 146 -1.55 -17.11 -9.75
C VAL A 146 -0.98 -18.27 -10.56
N ALA A 147 0.06 -18.00 -11.36
CA ALA A 147 0.67 -18.99 -12.25
C ALA A 147 1.68 -19.92 -11.55
N ASP A 148 2.14 -19.58 -10.31
CA ASP A 148 3.11 -20.36 -9.54
C ASP A 148 2.70 -21.84 -9.39
N ASP A 149 3.55 -22.74 -9.83
CA ASP A 149 3.36 -24.20 -9.72
C ASP A 149 4.48 -24.88 -8.91
N GLY A 150 5.32 -24.07 -8.27
CA GLY A 150 6.45 -24.55 -7.50
C GLY A 150 6.13 -24.89 -6.04
N GLY A 151 6.91 -25.81 -5.48
CA GLY A 151 6.97 -26.12 -4.05
C GLY A 151 5.60 -26.31 -3.35
N SER A 152 5.36 -25.55 -2.29
CA SER A 152 4.12 -25.63 -1.49
C SER A 152 2.89 -25.14 -2.25
N SER A 153 3.04 -24.07 -3.06
CA SER A 153 1.95 -23.50 -3.85
C SER A 153 1.45 -24.48 -4.89
N GLY A 154 2.35 -25.07 -5.65
CA GLY A 154 2.02 -26.03 -6.70
C GLY A 154 1.32 -27.28 -6.15
N ARG A 155 1.81 -27.85 -5.03
CA ARG A 155 1.13 -29.00 -4.39
C ARG A 155 -0.30 -28.67 -3.98
N LEU A 156 -0.50 -27.59 -3.23
CA LEU A 156 -1.85 -27.17 -2.78
C LEU A 156 -2.77 -26.86 -3.96
N ARG A 157 -2.24 -26.21 -4.99
CA ARG A 157 -2.96 -25.92 -6.22
C ARG A 157 -3.51 -27.17 -6.89
N GLU A 158 -2.69 -28.23 -6.99
CA GLU A 158 -3.12 -29.49 -7.63
C GLU A 158 -4.01 -30.33 -6.70
N GLU A 159 -3.62 -30.52 -5.44
CA GLU A 159 -4.35 -31.37 -4.49
C GLU A 159 -5.72 -30.79 -4.12
N MET A 160 -5.79 -29.48 -3.94
CA MET A 160 -7.02 -28.81 -3.51
C MET A 160 -7.80 -28.18 -4.65
N ASN A 161 -7.30 -28.21 -5.89
CA ASN A 161 -7.89 -27.58 -7.07
C ASN A 161 -8.23 -26.09 -6.82
N ILE A 162 -7.23 -25.32 -6.37
CA ILE A 162 -7.30 -23.89 -6.10
C ILE A 162 -6.27 -23.13 -6.94
N VAL A 163 -6.31 -21.79 -6.97
CA VAL A 163 -5.21 -20.99 -7.51
C VAL A 163 -4.01 -21.02 -6.58
N ALA A 164 -2.82 -20.73 -7.10
CA ALA A 164 -1.58 -20.75 -6.34
C ALA A 164 -1.59 -19.69 -5.21
N PRO A 165 -1.43 -20.07 -3.93
CA PRO A 165 -1.55 -19.13 -2.81
C PRO A 165 -0.26 -18.39 -2.46
N GLY A 166 0.91 -18.78 -3.02
CA GLY A 166 2.23 -18.35 -2.57
C GLY A 166 2.45 -16.85 -2.68
N ASP A 167 2.27 -16.29 -3.86
CA ASP A 167 2.47 -14.87 -4.13
C ASP A 167 1.39 -14.01 -3.48
N LEU A 168 0.15 -14.47 -3.50
CA LEU A 168 -0.97 -13.82 -2.78
C LEU A 168 -0.66 -13.69 -1.28
N ARG A 169 -0.17 -14.76 -0.65
CA ARG A 169 0.28 -14.75 0.74
C ARG A 169 1.39 -13.73 0.98
N ASN A 170 2.43 -13.72 0.13
CA ASN A 170 3.55 -12.79 0.27
C ASN A 170 3.09 -11.33 0.23
N CYS A 171 2.16 -11.00 -0.67
CA CYS A 171 1.59 -9.66 -0.81
C CYS A 171 0.70 -9.28 0.38
N LEU A 172 -0.13 -10.19 0.88
CA LEU A 172 -0.95 -9.97 2.08
C LEU A 172 -0.08 -9.65 3.30
N VAL A 173 0.96 -10.45 3.54
CA VAL A 173 1.91 -10.23 4.65
C VAL A 173 2.65 -8.91 4.48
N ALA A 174 3.07 -8.57 3.26
CA ALA A 174 3.77 -7.32 2.97
C ALA A 174 2.91 -6.08 3.30
N LEU A 175 1.60 -6.15 3.10
CA LEU A 175 0.67 -5.06 3.39
C LEU A 175 0.12 -5.06 4.83
N ALA A 176 0.37 -6.10 5.63
CA ALA A 176 -0.10 -6.18 7.01
C ALA A 176 0.49 -5.07 7.90
N ASP A 177 -0.33 -4.51 8.81
CA ASP A 177 0.09 -3.42 9.71
C ASP A 177 1.13 -3.87 10.75
N LYS A 178 1.03 -5.11 11.23
CA LYS A 178 1.95 -5.71 12.20
C LYS A 178 2.66 -6.91 11.58
N GLU A 179 3.71 -6.64 10.82
CA GLU A 179 4.41 -7.66 10.05
C GLU A 179 5.12 -8.72 10.91
N THR A 180 5.80 -8.32 11.96
CA THR A 180 6.80 -9.18 12.61
C THR A 180 6.27 -10.53 13.09
N VAL A 181 5.16 -10.56 13.82
CA VAL A 181 4.59 -11.81 14.35
C VAL A 181 3.84 -12.58 13.26
N LEU A 182 3.04 -11.88 12.46
CA LEU A 182 2.26 -12.48 11.38
C LEU A 182 3.17 -13.00 10.26
N GLU A 183 4.23 -12.25 9.91
CA GLU A 183 5.22 -12.67 8.93
C GLU A 183 5.88 -13.97 9.37
N GLN A 184 6.33 -14.06 10.61
CA GLN A 184 6.94 -15.28 11.14
C GLN A 184 5.97 -16.47 11.09
N LEU A 185 4.71 -16.27 11.49
CA LEU A 185 3.69 -17.31 11.45
C LEU A 185 3.36 -17.75 10.02
N PHE A 186 3.12 -16.79 9.12
CA PHE A 186 2.73 -17.10 7.74
C PHE A 186 3.88 -17.67 6.91
N GLN A 187 5.13 -17.36 7.27
CA GLN A 187 6.30 -17.93 6.63
C GLN A 187 6.78 -19.22 7.29
N TYR A 188 6.24 -19.56 8.46
CA TYR A 188 6.58 -20.82 9.11
C TYR A 188 6.33 -21.99 8.17
N ARG A 189 7.36 -22.83 7.96
CA ARG A 189 7.28 -24.03 7.14
C ARG A 189 7.30 -25.26 8.04
N PHE A 190 6.37 -26.15 7.81
CA PHE A 190 6.29 -27.41 8.52
C PHE A 190 7.50 -28.29 8.12
N GLY A 191 8.24 -28.73 9.12
CA GLY A 191 9.32 -29.69 8.95
C GLY A 191 8.84 -31.13 9.01
N GLY A 192 9.76 -32.09 8.88
CA GLY A 192 9.49 -33.54 8.98
C GLY A 192 9.21 -34.19 7.63
N GLU A 193 8.68 -35.43 7.65
CA GLU A 193 8.44 -36.27 6.46
C GLU A 193 6.93 -36.49 6.19
N GLY A 194 6.04 -35.79 6.91
CA GLY A 194 4.59 -35.92 6.76
C GLY A 194 4.04 -35.10 5.58
N GLU A 195 2.75 -35.22 5.31
CA GLU A 195 2.04 -34.51 4.23
C GLU A 195 2.15 -33.00 4.33
N LEU A 196 2.25 -32.44 5.55
CA LEU A 196 2.43 -31.01 5.77
C LEU A 196 3.87 -30.55 5.51
N ALA A 197 4.85 -31.45 5.35
CA ALA A 197 6.24 -31.09 5.21
C ALA A 197 6.49 -30.14 4.02
N GLY A 198 7.19 -29.04 4.29
CA GLY A 198 7.50 -28.01 3.29
C GLY A 198 6.35 -27.04 2.99
N HIS A 199 5.13 -27.27 3.47
CA HIS A 199 4.06 -26.26 3.38
C HIS A 199 4.31 -25.11 4.33
N SER A 200 3.97 -23.88 3.91
CA SER A 200 3.93 -22.75 4.83
C SER A 200 2.54 -22.64 5.47
N LEU A 201 2.49 -22.24 6.75
CA LEU A 201 1.22 -22.01 7.43
C LEU A 201 0.31 -21.03 6.66
N GLY A 202 0.89 -19.96 6.11
CA GLY A 202 0.12 -18.98 5.34
C GLY A 202 -0.48 -19.55 4.05
N ASN A 203 0.22 -20.47 3.35
CA ASN A 203 -0.36 -21.12 2.18
C ASN A 203 -1.53 -22.05 2.58
N LEU A 204 -1.39 -22.80 3.68
CA LEU A 204 -2.46 -23.63 4.20
C LEU A 204 -3.67 -22.79 4.64
N PHE A 205 -3.41 -21.67 5.30
CA PHE A 205 -4.46 -20.74 5.73
C PHE A 205 -5.26 -20.22 4.53
N LEU A 206 -4.59 -19.73 3.48
CA LEU A 206 -5.25 -19.25 2.27
C LEU A 206 -5.99 -20.38 1.53
N ALA A 207 -5.37 -21.57 1.45
CA ALA A 207 -5.99 -22.72 0.82
C ALA A 207 -7.30 -23.12 1.55
N ALA A 208 -7.31 -23.08 2.88
CA ALA A 208 -8.50 -23.33 3.69
C ALA A 208 -9.59 -22.29 3.43
N LEU A 209 -9.23 -20.99 3.39
CA LEU A 209 -10.19 -19.93 3.07
C LEU A 209 -10.76 -20.06 1.64
N MET A 210 -9.92 -20.38 0.64
CA MET A 210 -10.38 -20.59 -0.73
C MET A 210 -11.36 -21.75 -0.84
N LYS A 211 -11.18 -22.79 -0.04
CA LYS A 211 -12.11 -23.94 0.01
C LYS A 211 -13.40 -23.60 0.74
N GLU A 212 -13.32 -22.90 1.86
CA GLU A 212 -14.49 -22.51 2.66
C GLU A 212 -15.41 -21.56 1.88
N PHE A 213 -14.82 -20.53 1.24
CA PHE A 213 -15.58 -19.52 0.52
C PHE A 213 -15.86 -19.86 -0.95
N GLY A 214 -15.25 -20.91 -1.49
CA GLY A 214 -15.44 -21.38 -2.87
C GLY A 214 -14.87 -20.43 -3.95
N ASN A 215 -14.26 -19.30 -3.55
CA ASN A 215 -13.72 -18.32 -4.48
C ASN A 215 -12.51 -17.61 -3.86
N VAL A 216 -11.52 -17.27 -4.71
CA VAL A 216 -10.26 -16.65 -4.28
C VAL A 216 -10.47 -15.25 -3.74
N GLN A 217 -11.38 -14.47 -4.30
CA GLN A 217 -11.57 -13.06 -3.93
C GLN A 217 -12.12 -12.94 -2.49
N ASN A 218 -13.18 -13.67 -2.15
CA ASN A 218 -13.73 -13.71 -0.79
C ASN A 218 -12.69 -14.21 0.23
N ALA A 219 -11.85 -15.17 -0.17
CA ALA A 219 -10.75 -15.66 0.66
C ALA A 219 -9.72 -14.57 0.93
N LEU A 220 -9.35 -13.77 -0.08
CA LEU A 220 -8.43 -12.67 0.04
C LEU A 220 -9.00 -11.53 0.88
N GLU A 221 -10.27 -11.18 0.74
CA GLU A 221 -10.96 -10.18 1.56
C GLU A 221 -10.97 -10.58 3.04
N THR A 222 -11.31 -11.84 3.30
CA THR A 222 -11.29 -12.38 4.67
C THR A 222 -9.88 -12.37 5.25
N ALA A 223 -8.89 -12.85 4.49
CA ALA A 223 -7.50 -12.81 4.90
C ALA A 223 -7.01 -11.37 5.15
N SER A 224 -7.40 -10.43 4.31
CA SER A 224 -7.10 -9.00 4.43
C SER A 224 -7.63 -8.41 5.74
N THR A 225 -8.85 -8.80 6.12
CA THR A 225 -9.48 -8.39 7.38
C THR A 225 -8.74 -8.98 8.58
N VAL A 226 -8.41 -10.28 8.55
CA VAL A 226 -7.69 -10.98 9.63
C VAL A 226 -6.30 -10.39 9.84
N LEU A 227 -5.60 -10.07 8.74
CA LEU A 227 -4.25 -9.52 8.75
C LEU A 227 -4.21 -8.01 8.93
N ASN A 228 -5.36 -7.34 8.91
CA ASN A 228 -5.47 -5.86 8.96
C ASN A 228 -4.51 -5.19 7.98
N ILE A 229 -4.62 -5.54 6.70
CA ILE A 229 -3.71 -5.00 5.67
C ILE A 229 -4.03 -3.56 5.31
N ARG A 230 -3.04 -2.85 4.75
CA ARG A 230 -3.22 -1.52 4.12
C ARG A 230 -3.30 -1.68 2.62
N GLY A 231 -4.42 -1.27 2.03
CA GLY A 231 -4.69 -1.47 0.60
C GLY A 231 -5.44 -2.77 0.35
N GLN A 232 -5.29 -3.30 -0.86
CA GLN A 232 -6.02 -4.48 -1.35
C GLN A 232 -5.06 -5.44 -2.07
N VAL A 233 -5.32 -6.74 -1.93
CA VAL A 233 -4.65 -7.79 -2.70
C VAL A 233 -5.70 -8.53 -3.51
N MET A 234 -5.50 -8.62 -4.79
CA MET A 234 -6.39 -9.25 -5.75
C MET A 234 -5.59 -10.22 -6.63
N SER A 235 -6.20 -11.31 -7.04
CA SER A 235 -5.62 -12.15 -8.10
C SER A 235 -5.90 -11.52 -9.48
N ALA A 236 -5.00 -11.70 -10.43
CA ALA A 236 -5.24 -11.29 -11.82
C ALA A 236 -6.45 -12.00 -12.42
N THR A 237 -6.59 -13.27 -12.10
CA THR A 237 -7.72 -14.13 -12.47
C THR A 237 -8.09 -15.08 -11.34
N ALA A 238 -9.35 -15.49 -11.29
CA ALA A 238 -9.81 -16.55 -10.39
C ALA A 238 -9.63 -17.96 -11.01
N GLN A 239 -9.19 -18.04 -12.25
CA GLN A 239 -8.97 -19.31 -12.94
C GLN A 239 -7.59 -19.88 -12.63
N LYS A 240 -7.48 -21.17 -12.61
CA LYS A 240 -6.22 -21.91 -12.53
C LYS A 240 -5.50 -21.80 -13.87
N ILE A 241 -4.44 -21.01 -13.94
CA ILE A 241 -3.65 -20.82 -15.16
C ILE A 241 -2.31 -21.52 -15.06
N ARG A 242 -1.79 -22.04 -16.17
CA ARG A 242 -0.41 -22.51 -16.32
C ARG A 242 0.30 -21.68 -17.36
N LEU A 243 1.59 -21.46 -17.20
CA LEU A 243 2.42 -20.84 -18.21
C LEU A 243 2.87 -21.86 -19.24
N CYS A 244 2.90 -21.43 -20.50
CA CYS A 244 3.38 -22.21 -21.63
C CYS A 244 4.41 -21.36 -22.39
N ALA A 245 5.68 -21.76 -22.40
CA ALA A 245 6.76 -21.04 -23.06
C ALA A 245 7.19 -21.70 -24.37
N LYS A 246 7.30 -20.90 -25.43
CA LYS A 246 7.99 -21.28 -26.67
C LYS A 246 9.46 -20.91 -26.56
N MET A 247 10.32 -21.89 -26.76
CA MET A 247 11.77 -21.75 -26.58
C MET A 247 12.47 -21.52 -27.93
N SER A 248 13.70 -20.95 -27.86
CA SER A 248 14.48 -20.63 -29.07
C SER A 248 14.97 -21.87 -29.84
N ASP A 249 14.94 -23.05 -29.22
CA ASP A 249 15.25 -24.33 -29.89
C ASP A 249 14.03 -25.03 -30.50
N GLY A 250 12.86 -24.32 -30.51
CA GLY A 250 11.61 -24.84 -31.05
C GLY A 250 10.78 -25.67 -30.08
N SER A 251 11.27 -25.95 -28.86
CA SER A 251 10.53 -26.70 -27.87
C SER A 251 9.44 -25.83 -27.21
N THR A 252 8.40 -26.47 -26.70
CA THR A 252 7.33 -25.84 -25.92
C THR A 252 7.34 -26.48 -24.52
N ILE A 253 7.44 -25.65 -23.49
CA ILE A 253 7.52 -26.09 -22.10
C ILE A 253 6.32 -25.51 -21.34
N GLU A 254 5.62 -26.37 -20.59
CA GLU A 254 4.49 -25.99 -19.77
C GLU A 254 4.86 -26.08 -18.28
N GLY A 255 4.50 -25.05 -17.52
CA GLY A 255 4.76 -24.91 -16.10
C GLY A 255 5.90 -23.93 -15.81
N GLU A 256 5.70 -23.05 -14.82
CA GLU A 256 6.67 -22.03 -14.41
C GLU A 256 8.00 -22.68 -13.98
N SER A 257 7.91 -23.65 -13.07
CA SER A 257 9.06 -24.37 -12.54
C SER A 257 9.82 -25.12 -13.63
N GLU A 258 9.11 -25.73 -14.58
CA GLU A 258 9.68 -26.49 -15.68
C GLU A 258 10.36 -25.59 -16.71
N ILE A 259 9.83 -24.40 -16.96
CA ILE A 259 10.44 -23.40 -17.85
C ILE A 259 11.82 -23.01 -17.32
N ALA A 260 11.90 -22.62 -16.04
CA ALA A 260 13.16 -22.24 -15.41
C ALA A 260 14.17 -23.41 -15.41
N ALA A 261 13.73 -24.60 -15.00
CA ALA A 261 14.56 -25.80 -14.97
C ALA A 261 15.07 -26.19 -16.37
N TYR A 262 14.25 -26.04 -17.40
CA TYR A 262 14.64 -26.32 -18.77
C TYR A 262 15.77 -25.40 -19.26
N VAL A 263 15.63 -24.07 -19.04
CA VAL A 263 16.67 -23.10 -19.42
C VAL A 263 17.97 -23.35 -18.66
N GLU A 264 17.89 -23.63 -17.36
CA GLU A 264 19.08 -23.98 -16.55
C GLU A 264 19.77 -25.27 -17.04
N LYS A 265 18.99 -26.32 -17.31
CA LYS A 265 19.51 -27.60 -17.85
C LYS A 265 20.25 -27.42 -19.19
N LYS A 266 19.81 -26.46 -20.00
CA LYS A 266 20.44 -26.09 -21.27
C LYS A 266 21.64 -25.12 -21.10
N GLY A 267 22.00 -24.80 -19.85
CA GLY A 267 23.14 -23.90 -19.53
C GLY A 267 22.89 -22.46 -19.99
N GLY A 268 21.62 -21.99 -20.00
CA GLY A 268 21.27 -20.67 -20.45
C GLY A 268 21.36 -20.38 -21.96
N LYS A 269 21.67 -21.42 -22.76
CA LYS A 269 21.82 -21.28 -24.22
C LYS A 269 20.49 -21.17 -24.95
N VAL A 270 19.42 -21.69 -24.35
CA VAL A 270 18.05 -21.61 -24.87
C VAL A 270 17.36 -20.42 -24.20
N LYS A 271 16.66 -19.60 -24.99
CA LYS A 271 15.94 -18.42 -24.51
C LYS A 271 14.44 -18.63 -24.65
N ILE A 272 13.69 -17.99 -23.78
CA ILE A 272 12.24 -17.87 -23.91
C ILE A 272 11.96 -16.88 -25.04
N ILE A 273 11.19 -17.30 -26.03
CA ILE A 273 10.76 -16.45 -27.16
C ILE A 273 9.40 -15.85 -26.89
N HIS A 274 8.48 -16.64 -26.35
CA HIS A 274 7.11 -16.21 -26.09
C HIS A 274 6.52 -17.03 -24.96
N VAL A 275 5.66 -16.41 -24.15
CA VAL A 275 4.86 -17.09 -23.14
C VAL A 275 3.38 -16.85 -23.37
N ASP A 276 2.61 -17.90 -23.17
CA ASP A 276 1.15 -17.90 -23.19
C ASP A 276 0.62 -18.49 -21.88
N THR A 277 -0.69 -18.36 -21.64
CA THR A 277 -1.37 -19.04 -20.53
C THR A 277 -2.25 -20.18 -21.02
N VAL A 278 -2.41 -21.19 -20.19
CA VAL A 278 -3.38 -22.28 -20.39
C VAL A 278 -4.34 -22.28 -19.20
N PRO A 279 -5.65 -22.01 -19.41
CA PRO A 279 -6.30 -21.68 -20.68
C PRO A 279 -5.82 -20.35 -21.29
N SER A 280 -5.88 -20.25 -22.60
CA SER A 280 -5.64 -18.98 -23.30
C SER A 280 -6.76 -17.98 -22.98
N ALA A 281 -6.44 -16.72 -22.79
CA ALA A 281 -7.40 -15.67 -22.46
C ALA A 281 -8.21 -15.94 -21.17
N PRO A 282 -7.54 -16.06 -20.00
CA PRO A 282 -8.22 -16.18 -18.72
C PRO A 282 -9.02 -14.91 -18.40
N ILE A 283 -10.14 -15.07 -17.64
CA ILE A 283 -11.04 -13.99 -17.28
C ILE A 283 -10.46 -13.23 -16.08
N ALA A 284 -10.42 -11.91 -16.16
CA ALA A 284 -9.95 -11.05 -15.07
C ALA A 284 -10.92 -11.00 -13.89
N VAL A 285 -10.41 -10.71 -12.71
CA VAL A 285 -11.22 -10.34 -11.55
C VAL A 285 -11.73 -8.92 -11.73
N GLY A 286 -13.03 -8.68 -11.52
CA GLY A 286 -13.67 -7.38 -11.77
C GLY A 286 -13.05 -6.24 -10.96
N ASP A 287 -12.72 -6.48 -9.69
CA ASP A 287 -12.08 -5.51 -8.79
C ASP A 287 -10.70 -5.06 -9.29
N ALA A 288 -9.95 -5.97 -9.95
CA ALA A 288 -8.67 -5.63 -10.57
C ALA A 288 -8.85 -4.63 -11.72
N LEU A 289 -9.88 -4.82 -12.53
CA LEU A 289 -10.21 -3.90 -13.63
C LEU A 289 -10.64 -2.53 -13.11
N GLU A 290 -11.45 -2.50 -12.04
CA GLU A 290 -11.87 -1.25 -11.39
C GLU A 290 -10.66 -0.50 -10.79
N ALA A 291 -9.77 -1.22 -10.12
CA ALA A 291 -8.56 -0.64 -9.56
C ALA A 291 -7.69 0.01 -10.65
N ILE A 292 -7.49 -0.65 -11.80
CA ILE A 292 -6.71 -0.13 -12.92
C ILE A 292 -7.35 1.15 -13.49
N ARG A 293 -8.68 1.17 -13.68
CA ARG A 293 -9.39 2.35 -14.22
C ARG A 293 -9.29 3.56 -13.29
N ASN A 294 -9.22 3.33 -11.98
CA ASN A 294 -9.17 4.38 -10.95
C ASN A 294 -7.75 4.72 -10.48
N ALA A 295 -6.72 4.15 -11.09
CA ALA A 295 -5.33 4.34 -10.70
C ALA A 295 -4.83 5.78 -10.97
N ASP A 296 -3.90 6.24 -10.14
CA ASP A 296 -3.05 7.43 -10.42
C ASP A 296 -1.71 7.01 -11.05
N LEU A 297 -1.29 5.75 -10.81
CA LEU A 297 -0.08 5.13 -11.33
C LEU A 297 -0.25 3.62 -11.41
N ILE A 298 0.21 3.02 -12.49
CA ILE A 298 0.32 1.57 -12.64
C ILE A 298 1.80 1.21 -12.66
N THR A 299 2.21 0.24 -11.82
CA THR A 299 3.58 -0.30 -11.83
C THR A 299 3.56 -1.76 -12.27
N LEU A 300 4.45 -2.12 -13.19
CA LEU A 300 4.71 -3.48 -13.62
C LEU A 300 5.99 -3.97 -12.95
N GLY A 301 5.89 -4.97 -12.07
CA GLY A 301 6.98 -5.43 -11.23
C GLY A 301 7.28 -4.53 -10.02
N PRO A 302 8.50 -4.67 -9.41
CA PRO A 302 9.59 -5.56 -9.81
C PRO A 302 9.25 -7.04 -9.63
N GLY A 303 9.84 -7.89 -10.44
CA GLY A 303 9.59 -9.34 -10.40
C GLY A 303 10.18 -10.03 -11.62
N SER A 304 10.08 -11.34 -11.65
CA SER A 304 10.48 -12.13 -12.82
C SER A 304 9.67 -11.74 -14.05
N LEU A 305 10.35 -11.44 -15.15
CA LEU A 305 9.72 -10.90 -16.35
C LEU A 305 8.64 -11.83 -16.91
N TYR A 306 9.03 -13.09 -17.14
CA TYR A 306 8.18 -14.07 -17.80
C TYR A 306 7.24 -14.81 -16.85
N THR A 307 7.59 -14.93 -15.59
CA THR A 307 6.82 -15.75 -14.64
C THR A 307 6.04 -14.95 -13.62
N SER A 308 6.35 -13.66 -13.39
CA SER A 308 5.63 -12.83 -12.45
C SER A 308 4.93 -11.62 -13.06
N VAL A 309 5.52 -10.98 -14.10
CA VAL A 309 4.96 -9.75 -14.69
C VAL A 309 4.08 -10.06 -15.91
N LEU A 310 4.61 -10.80 -16.86
CA LEU A 310 3.89 -11.12 -18.10
C LEU A 310 2.59 -11.92 -17.87
N PRO A 311 2.51 -12.89 -16.94
CA PRO A 311 1.29 -13.67 -16.77
C PRO A 311 0.04 -12.84 -16.49
N ASP A 312 0.18 -11.75 -15.73
CA ASP A 312 -0.94 -10.86 -15.43
C ASP A 312 -1.36 -10.03 -16.67
N LEU A 313 -0.39 -9.66 -17.49
CA LEU A 313 -0.63 -8.92 -18.73
C LEU A 313 -1.19 -9.80 -19.86
N LEU A 314 -1.07 -11.12 -19.75
CA LEU A 314 -1.69 -12.10 -20.65
C LEU A 314 -3.18 -12.32 -20.36
N VAL A 315 -3.73 -11.73 -19.30
CA VAL A 315 -5.16 -11.62 -19.06
C VAL A 315 -5.71 -10.50 -19.93
N PRO A 316 -6.51 -10.77 -20.98
CA PRO A 316 -6.82 -9.77 -22.01
C PRO A 316 -7.55 -8.55 -21.48
N GLU A 317 -8.42 -8.74 -20.50
CA GLU A 317 -9.19 -7.64 -19.90
C GLU A 317 -8.31 -6.73 -19.04
N ILE A 318 -7.28 -7.26 -18.35
CA ILE A 318 -6.28 -6.46 -17.63
C ILE A 318 -5.49 -5.60 -18.62
N LEU A 319 -4.98 -6.21 -19.70
CA LEU A 319 -4.23 -5.49 -20.72
C LEU A 319 -5.08 -4.38 -21.35
N THR A 320 -6.35 -4.66 -21.64
CA THR A 320 -7.29 -3.68 -22.18
C THR A 320 -7.51 -2.54 -21.19
N ALA A 321 -7.75 -2.85 -19.91
CA ALA A 321 -7.95 -1.83 -18.87
C ALA A 321 -6.71 -0.94 -18.69
N ILE A 322 -5.48 -1.50 -18.78
CA ILE A 322 -4.25 -0.69 -18.76
C ILE A 322 -4.17 0.25 -19.96
N LYS A 323 -4.48 -0.24 -21.16
CA LYS A 323 -4.47 0.58 -22.39
C LYS A 323 -5.50 1.72 -22.38
N GLU A 324 -6.64 1.49 -21.74
CA GLU A 324 -7.72 2.48 -21.61
C GLU A 324 -7.53 3.42 -20.41
N SER A 325 -6.65 3.09 -19.49
CA SER A 325 -6.37 3.91 -18.31
C SER A 325 -5.63 5.19 -18.68
N SER A 326 -5.99 6.29 -18.01
CA SER A 326 -5.23 7.55 -18.07
C SER A 326 -4.01 7.56 -17.15
N ALA A 327 -3.86 6.55 -16.29
CA ALA A 327 -2.73 6.45 -15.40
C ALA A 327 -1.46 6.05 -16.16
N PRO A 328 -0.33 6.72 -15.92
CA PRO A 328 0.96 6.31 -16.50
C PRO A 328 1.33 4.89 -16.04
N CYS A 329 1.86 4.10 -16.97
CA CYS A 329 2.33 2.75 -16.73
C CYS A 329 3.86 2.71 -16.67
N MET A 330 4.41 2.29 -15.52
CA MET A 330 5.84 2.25 -15.24
C MET A 330 6.32 0.81 -15.06
N TYR A 331 7.25 0.37 -15.91
CA TYR A 331 7.96 -0.88 -15.69
C TYR A 331 9.16 -0.67 -14.76
N ILE A 332 9.27 -1.49 -13.71
CA ILE A 332 10.41 -1.49 -12.78
C ILE A 332 11.33 -2.65 -13.18
N CYS A 333 12.44 -2.31 -13.82
CA CYS A 333 13.37 -3.31 -14.34
C CYS A 333 14.19 -3.95 -13.21
N ASN A 334 14.41 -5.25 -13.28
CA ASN A 334 15.24 -5.96 -12.33
C ASN A 334 16.67 -5.41 -12.29
N VAL A 335 17.29 -5.40 -11.10
CA VAL A 335 18.69 -4.98 -10.91
C VAL A 335 19.66 -5.94 -11.59
N MET A 336 19.39 -7.25 -11.48
CA MET A 336 20.21 -8.32 -12.01
C MET A 336 19.47 -9.13 -13.05
N THR A 337 20.19 -9.66 -14.04
CA THR A 337 19.66 -10.69 -14.93
C THR A 337 19.33 -11.94 -14.11
N GLN A 338 18.32 -12.69 -14.54
CA GLN A 338 17.78 -13.81 -13.79
C GLN A 338 18.10 -15.13 -14.50
N PRO A 339 18.81 -16.07 -13.82
CA PRO A 339 18.98 -17.42 -14.32
C PRO A 339 17.64 -18.07 -14.63
N GLY A 340 17.59 -18.86 -15.70
CA GLY A 340 16.33 -19.49 -16.11
C GLY A 340 15.40 -18.61 -16.95
N GLU A 341 15.60 -17.28 -17.00
CA GLU A 341 14.71 -16.36 -17.73
C GLU A 341 15.44 -15.33 -18.59
N THR A 342 16.19 -14.41 -17.95
CA THR A 342 16.69 -13.18 -18.61
C THR A 342 18.21 -13.07 -18.64
N LEU A 343 18.94 -14.19 -18.60
CA LEU A 343 20.40 -14.17 -18.72
C LEU A 343 20.86 -13.43 -19.98
N GLY A 344 21.73 -12.43 -19.79
CA GLY A 344 22.28 -11.61 -20.86
C GLY A 344 21.31 -10.56 -21.43
N TYR A 345 20.16 -10.32 -20.79
CA TYR A 345 19.24 -9.26 -21.21
C TYR A 345 19.76 -7.88 -20.78
N THR A 346 19.62 -6.93 -21.69
CA THR A 346 19.69 -5.50 -21.40
C THR A 346 18.31 -4.97 -21.00
N VAL A 347 18.22 -3.70 -20.58
CA VAL A 347 16.92 -3.05 -20.30
C VAL A 347 16.03 -3.07 -21.56
N SER A 348 16.60 -2.79 -22.74
CA SER A 348 15.82 -2.82 -23.99
C SER A 348 15.35 -4.23 -24.36
N ASP A 349 16.06 -5.29 -23.96
CA ASP A 349 15.60 -6.66 -24.19
C ASP A 349 14.39 -6.99 -23.30
N HIS A 350 14.38 -6.56 -22.04
CA HIS A 350 13.21 -6.67 -21.15
C HIS A 350 12.01 -5.93 -21.74
N LEU A 351 12.20 -4.68 -22.16
CA LEU A 351 11.15 -3.88 -22.77
C LEU A 351 10.66 -4.49 -24.07
N LYS A 352 11.57 -5.02 -24.88
CA LYS A 352 11.21 -5.70 -26.13
C LYS A 352 10.35 -6.93 -25.85
N ALA A 353 10.73 -7.75 -24.88
CA ALA A 353 9.93 -8.92 -24.49
C ALA A 353 8.52 -8.50 -24.05
N LEU A 354 8.38 -7.44 -23.24
CA LEU A 354 7.07 -6.91 -22.86
C LEU A 354 6.28 -6.44 -24.10
N VAL A 355 6.88 -5.59 -24.95
CA VAL A 355 6.22 -5.05 -26.14
C VAL A 355 5.81 -6.13 -27.13
N ASP A 356 6.62 -7.18 -27.28
CA ASP A 356 6.30 -8.32 -28.17
C ASP A 356 5.06 -9.11 -27.68
N HIS A 357 4.75 -9.09 -26.39
CA HIS A 357 3.56 -9.75 -25.80
C HIS A 357 2.33 -8.86 -25.73
N VAL A 358 2.50 -7.59 -25.30
CA VAL A 358 1.36 -6.71 -24.97
C VAL A 358 1.12 -5.61 -26.01
N GLY A 359 2.03 -5.45 -26.96
CA GLY A 359 1.99 -4.38 -27.97
C GLY A 359 2.64 -3.09 -27.50
N LYS A 360 2.76 -2.14 -28.44
CA LYS A 360 3.31 -0.80 -28.16
C LYS A 360 2.31 0.08 -27.42
N GLY A 361 2.81 1.08 -26.69
CA GLY A 361 1.98 2.10 -26.02
C GLY A 361 1.33 1.65 -24.72
N VAL A 362 1.78 0.53 -24.14
CA VAL A 362 1.35 0.06 -22.82
C VAL A 362 2.29 0.57 -21.72
N ILE A 363 3.56 0.71 -22.02
CA ILE A 363 4.60 1.14 -21.08
C ILE A 363 5.05 2.54 -21.45
N ASP A 364 4.87 3.49 -20.54
CA ASP A 364 5.27 4.89 -20.70
C ASP A 364 6.68 5.12 -20.17
N TYR A 365 7.01 4.49 -19.04
CA TYR A 365 8.24 4.71 -18.28
C TYR A 365 8.92 3.40 -17.95
N VAL A 366 10.24 3.42 -17.92
CA VAL A 366 11.04 2.36 -17.30
C VAL A 366 11.94 2.94 -16.23
N LEU A 367 11.81 2.43 -15.00
CA LEU A 367 12.66 2.77 -13.87
C LEU A 367 13.74 1.71 -13.73
N VAL A 368 15.00 2.14 -13.76
CA VAL A 368 16.17 1.26 -13.73
C VAL A 368 17.15 1.65 -12.66
N ASN A 369 17.84 0.66 -12.09
CA ASN A 369 18.93 0.92 -11.17
C ASN A 369 20.22 1.26 -11.95
N ASN A 370 20.84 2.40 -11.64
CA ASN A 370 22.15 2.80 -12.13
C ASN A 370 23.27 2.66 -11.09
N GLY A 371 22.91 2.28 -9.84
CA GLY A 371 23.87 2.00 -8.78
C GLY A 371 24.71 0.75 -9.07
N VAL A 372 25.95 0.72 -8.57
CA VAL A 372 26.88 -0.40 -8.76
C VAL A 372 26.88 -1.30 -7.53
N PRO A 373 26.47 -2.59 -7.65
CA PRO A 373 26.52 -3.51 -6.54
C PRO A 373 27.94 -3.74 -6.02
N LYS A 374 28.08 -4.03 -4.73
CA LYS A 374 29.37 -4.32 -4.10
C LYS A 374 30.05 -5.54 -4.75
N LYS A 375 31.39 -5.53 -4.83
CA LYS A 375 32.19 -6.59 -5.47
C LYS A 375 31.95 -8.00 -4.89
N ASP A 376 31.73 -8.11 -3.59
CA ASP A 376 31.42 -9.36 -2.91
C ASP A 376 30.02 -9.91 -3.27
N VAL A 377 29.07 -9.01 -3.49
CA VAL A 377 27.74 -9.34 -3.99
C VAL A 377 27.83 -9.84 -5.43
N LEU A 378 28.51 -9.10 -6.32
CA LEU A 378 28.70 -9.49 -7.72
C LEU A 378 29.32 -10.88 -7.85
N LYS A 379 30.36 -11.20 -7.07
CA LYS A 379 30.96 -12.54 -7.04
C LYS A 379 30.00 -13.68 -6.71
N ARG A 380 28.96 -13.40 -5.91
CA ARG A 380 27.92 -14.41 -5.61
C ARG A 380 27.00 -14.64 -6.81
N TYR A 381 26.64 -13.57 -7.51
CA TYR A 381 25.79 -13.66 -8.71
C TYR A 381 26.55 -14.24 -9.92
N GLU A 382 27.85 -13.97 -10.05
CA GLU A 382 28.72 -14.60 -11.09
C GLU A 382 28.70 -16.15 -11.07
N LYS A 383 28.55 -16.75 -9.88
CA LYS A 383 28.43 -18.20 -9.75
C LYS A 383 27.24 -18.81 -10.48
N VAL A 384 26.17 -18.01 -10.62
CA VAL A 384 24.95 -18.39 -11.34
C VAL A 384 24.83 -17.64 -12.68
N GLN A 385 25.94 -17.06 -13.17
CA GLN A 385 26.03 -16.31 -14.44
C GLN A 385 25.10 -15.11 -14.52
N ALA A 386 24.59 -14.59 -13.39
CA ALA A 386 23.78 -13.40 -13.34
C ALA A 386 24.65 -12.13 -13.24
N HIS A 387 24.27 -11.10 -13.99
CA HIS A 387 24.99 -9.83 -14.08
C HIS A 387 24.02 -8.66 -13.87
N PRO A 388 24.51 -7.48 -13.48
CA PRO A 388 23.70 -6.28 -13.51
C PRO A 388 23.09 -6.07 -14.91
N VAL A 389 21.81 -5.67 -14.95
CA VAL A 389 21.14 -5.42 -16.22
C VAL A 389 21.74 -4.17 -16.87
N GLU A 390 22.28 -4.32 -18.08
CA GLU A 390 22.92 -3.24 -18.82
C GLU A 390 21.87 -2.23 -19.32
N ILE A 391 22.16 -0.92 -19.14
CA ILE A 391 21.28 0.18 -19.56
C ILE A 391 21.70 0.64 -20.95
N ASP A 392 21.05 0.15 -21.97
CA ASP A 392 21.33 0.47 -23.39
C ASP A 392 20.46 1.66 -23.88
N ARG A 393 20.69 2.86 -23.32
CA ARG A 393 19.91 4.11 -23.44
C ARG A 393 19.43 4.40 -24.87
N LYS A 394 20.33 4.27 -25.87
CA LYS A 394 19.99 4.57 -27.28
C LYS A 394 18.90 3.68 -27.85
N LYS A 395 18.85 2.41 -27.44
CA LYS A 395 17.83 1.48 -27.88
C LYS A 395 16.49 1.77 -27.21
N ILE A 396 16.50 2.05 -25.89
CA ILE A 396 15.30 2.42 -25.13
C ILE A 396 14.66 3.67 -25.72
N GLN A 397 15.46 4.70 -26.00
CA GLN A 397 14.98 5.95 -26.61
C GLN A 397 14.25 5.71 -27.94
N ARG A 398 14.77 4.77 -28.78
CA ARG A 398 14.13 4.41 -30.07
C ARG A 398 12.79 3.69 -29.89
N MET A 399 12.53 3.10 -28.72
CA MET A 399 11.26 2.47 -28.40
C MET A 399 10.19 3.47 -28.00
N GLY A 400 10.55 4.75 -27.77
CA GLY A 400 9.63 5.79 -27.33
C GLY A 400 9.26 5.71 -25.84
N ILE A 401 9.98 4.91 -25.04
CA ILE A 401 9.77 4.73 -23.62
C ILE A 401 10.71 5.67 -22.85
N ILE A 402 10.19 6.36 -21.85
CA ILE A 402 10.96 7.32 -21.05
C ILE A 402 11.78 6.55 -20.02
N LEU A 403 13.11 6.68 -20.10
CA LEU A 403 14.06 6.05 -19.19
C LEU A 403 14.27 6.92 -17.95
N ILE A 404 14.12 6.32 -16.77
CA ILE A 404 14.41 6.92 -15.47
C ILE A 404 15.51 6.09 -14.81
N GLU A 405 16.62 6.73 -14.49
CA GLU A 405 17.80 6.09 -13.91
C GLU A 405 18.05 6.63 -12.50
N GLU A 406 18.03 5.76 -11.50
CA GLU A 406 18.28 6.12 -10.10
C GLU A 406 19.13 5.05 -9.41
N ASP A 407 19.87 5.44 -8.38
CA ASP A 407 20.56 4.47 -7.52
C ASP A 407 19.53 3.86 -6.55
N LEU A 408 19.04 2.69 -6.92
CA LEU A 408 17.98 1.98 -6.20
C LEU A 408 18.52 0.84 -5.32
N LEU A 409 19.84 0.76 -5.10
CA LEU A 409 20.46 -0.34 -4.36
C LEU A 409 20.37 -0.16 -2.85
N GLY A 410 20.03 -1.22 -2.16
CA GLY A 410 20.14 -1.33 -0.70
C GLY A 410 21.58 -1.52 -0.23
N VAL A 411 21.94 -0.92 0.90
CA VAL A 411 23.30 -0.92 1.43
C VAL A 411 23.76 -2.30 1.92
N GLU A 412 22.84 -3.22 2.29
CA GLU A 412 23.22 -4.34 3.17
C GLU A 412 23.05 -5.77 2.65
N LYS A 413 22.20 -6.11 1.70
CA LYS A 413 21.80 -7.53 1.55
C LYS A 413 21.84 -8.19 0.16
N GLY A 414 22.26 -7.51 -0.88
CA GLY A 414 22.28 -8.12 -2.21
C GLY A 414 22.13 -7.09 -3.33
N ALA A 415 22.13 -7.56 -4.57
CA ALA A 415 21.79 -6.71 -5.71
C ALA A 415 20.27 -6.73 -5.93
N VAL A 416 19.55 -6.18 -4.98
CA VAL A 416 18.09 -5.99 -5.00
C VAL A 416 17.75 -4.53 -4.76
N HIS A 417 16.57 -4.11 -5.16
CA HIS A 417 16.11 -2.76 -4.89
C HIS A 417 16.00 -2.50 -3.38
N ASP A 418 16.45 -1.32 -2.96
CA ASP A 418 16.13 -0.80 -1.64
C ASP A 418 14.65 -0.36 -1.62
N THR A 419 13.90 -0.90 -0.70
CA THR A 419 12.45 -0.71 -0.62
C THR A 419 12.07 0.75 -0.44
N ASP A 420 12.75 1.46 0.47
CA ASP A 420 12.42 2.85 0.78
C ASP A 420 12.83 3.79 -0.35
N THR A 421 14.03 3.59 -0.90
CA THR A 421 14.54 4.38 -2.04
C THR A 421 13.65 4.21 -3.26
N LEU A 422 13.32 2.97 -3.62
CA LEU A 422 12.43 2.67 -4.75
C LEU A 422 11.06 3.35 -4.58
N CYS A 423 10.44 3.24 -3.41
CA CYS A 423 9.13 3.83 -3.16
C CYS A 423 9.17 5.36 -3.12
N ASN A 424 10.23 5.96 -2.55
CA ASN A 424 10.41 7.41 -2.57
C ASN A 424 10.49 7.93 -4.01
N GLU A 425 11.25 7.24 -4.88
CA GLU A 425 11.38 7.62 -6.28
C GLU A 425 10.06 7.46 -7.05
N ILE A 426 9.34 6.37 -6.84
CA ILE A 426 8.02 6.17 -7.45
C ILE A 426 7.06 7.31 -7.06
N ILE A 427 7.00 7.70 -5.79
CA ILE A 427 6.15 8.80 -5.32
C ILE A 427 6.62 10.15 -5.88
N ARG A 428 7.93 10.40 -5.92
CA ARG A 428 8.53 11.62 -6.50
C ARG A 428 8.18 11.75 -7.97
N ILE A 429 8.39 10.70 -8.76
CA ILE A 429 8.08 10.66 -10.17
C ILE A 429 6.58 10.90 -10.41
N SER A 430 5.73 10.21 -9.67
CA SER A 430 4.27 10.37 -9.78
C SER A 430 3.81 11.79 -9.45
N GLY A 431 4.44 12.44 -8.46
CA GLY A 431 4.19 13.85 -8.14
C GLY A 431 4.53 14.78 -9.32
N LEU A 432 5.65 14.54 -9.99
CA LEU A 432 6.08 15.30 -11.17
C LEU A 432 5.15 15.06 -12.37
N LEU A 433 4.68 13.82 -12.58
CA LEU A 433 3.75 13.48 -13.65
C LEU A 433 2.40 14.22 -13.53
N LYS A 434 1.92 14.45 -12.31
CA LYS A 434 0.70 15.24 -12.05
C LYS A 434 0.82 16.73 -12.36
N THR A 435 2.04 17.27 -12.50
CA THR A 435 2.27 18.70 -12.75
C THR A 435 2.25 19.10 -14.23
N ASN A 436 1.86 18.20 -15.15
CA ASN A 436 1.82 18.45 -16.60
C ASN A 436 3.15 18.97 -17.19
N ILE A 437 4.27 18.59 -16.62
CA ILE A 437 5.60 18.93 -17.17
C ILE A 437 5.82 18.08 -18.42
N ALA A 438 6.21 18.74 -19.53
CA ALA A 438 6.48 18.04 -20.78
C ALA A 438 7.51 16.90 -20.60
N PRO A 439 7.31 15.72 -21.22
CA PRO A 439 8.18 14.55 -21.06
C PRO A 439 9.68 14.83 -21.26
N GLU A 440 10.01 15.74 -22.15
CA GLU A 440 11.39 16.17 -22.47
C GLU A 440 12.03 16.95 -21.32
N VAL A 441 11.25 17.76 -20.61
CA VAL A 441 11.67 18.50 -19.42
C VAL A 441 11.79 17.54 -18.22
N LEU A 442 10.88 16.58 -18.14
CA LEU A 442 10.89 15.55 -17.08
C LEU A 442 12.17 14.71 -17.16
N SER A 443 12.57 14.24 -18.34
CA SER A 443 13.81 13.49 -18.56
C SER A 443 15.05 14.33 -18.18
N GLY A 444 15.02 15.66 -18.42
CA GLY A 444 16.05 16.59 -18.03
C GLY A 444 16.12 16.88 -16.53
N TYR A 445 14.97 16.87 -15.83
CA TYR A 445 14.90 17.05 -14.37
C TYR A 445 15.31 15.78 -13.61
N LEU A 446 14.91 14.62 -14.11
CA LEU A 446 15.23 13.31 -13.50
C LEU A 446 16.72 12.95 -13.69
N GLY A 447 17.38 13.46 -14.75
CA GLY A 447 18.82 13.26 -14.99
C GLY A 447 19.76 14.30 -14.37
N ARG A 448 19.24 15.36 -13.73
CA ARG A 448 20.04 16.47 -13.16
C ARG A 448 20.01 16.56 -11.64
N ALA A 449 19.24 15.76 -10.95
CA ALA A 449 19.22 15.74 -9.48
C ALA A 449 20.42 14.93 -8.93
N LYS A 450 21.62 15.45 -9.18
CA LYS A 450 22.87 15.10 -8.48
C LYS A 450 23.60 16.35 -8.10
#